data_0fc58e8c4699f4578c611956c805197d
#
_entry.id   0fc58e8c4699f4578c611956c805197d
#
_cell.length_a   1.000
_cell.length_b   1.000
_cell.length_c   1.000
_cell.angle_alpha   90.00
_cell.angle_beta   90.00
_cell.angle_gamma   90.00
#
_symmetry.space_group_name_H-M   'P 1'
#
loop_
_entity.id
_entity.type
_entity.pdbx_description
1 polymer ?
#
loop_
_entity_poly.entity_id
_entity_poly.type
_entity_poly.pdbx_seq_one_letter_code
_entity_poly.pdbx_strand_id
1 'polypeptide(L)'
;MSERMDDKAAVDFGNWQAYSILIVDDEAGMRSFLERALKPRCSRVGCAGSVEAATEQMAKLHFDLIILDISLPGKSGIEWLYELRAGGYSGDIVLVTAFADIETAINALRGGASDFILKPFRVDQILNSIKRCFERARLARENYVLRRELAELGAEVD
;
A
#
# COMPACT_ATOMS: atom_id res chain seq x y z
N MET A 1 14.13 -23.74 15.60
CA MET A 1 12.85 -23.35 16.19
C MET A 1 12.39 -22.00 15.73
N SER A 2 13.25 -20.96 15.80
CA SER A 2 12.92 -19.65 15.26
C SER A 2 12.69 -19.66 13.74
N GLU A 3 13.40 -20.50 13.01
CA GLU A 3 13.25 -20.64 11.57
C GLU A 3 11.85 -21.09 11.17
N ARG A 4 11.22 -21.98 11.95
CA ARG A 4 9.86 -22.43 11.67
C ARG A 4 8.82 -21.31 11.84
N MET A 5 9.04 -20.45 12.82
CA MET A 5 8.14 -19.32 13.04
C MET A 5 8.27 -18.27 11.94
N ASP A 6 9.48 -18.02 11.48
CA ASP A 6 9.74 -17.10 10.40
C ASP A 6 9.16 -17.62 9.08
N ASP A 7 9.35 -18.90 8.79
CA ASP A 7 8.79 -19.55 7.61
C ASP A 7 7.27 -19.50 7.63
N LYS A 8 6.67 -19.76 8.79
CA LYS A 8 5.23 -19.74 8.95
C LYS A 8 4.67 -18.33 8.74
N ALA A 9 5.32 -17.32 9.30
CA ALA A 9 4.93 -15.93 9.10
C ALA A 9 5.03 -15.54 7.63
N ALA A 10 6.10 -15.94 6.94
CA ALA A 10 6.26 -15.67 5.52
C ALA A 10 5.18 -16.32 4.67
N VAL A 11 4.76 -17.55 5.00
CA VAL A 11 3.70 -18.27 4.30
C VAL A 11 2.34 -17.59 4.52
N ASP A 12 2.08 -17.13 5.77
CA ASP A 12 0.80 -16.52 6.14
C ASP A 12 0.50 -15.22 5.38
N PHE A 13 1.54 -14.48 4.96
CA PHE A 13 1.34 -13.22 4.25
C PHE A 13 1.31 -13.37 2.73
N GLY A 14 1.69 -14.52 2.20
CA GLY A 14 1.59 -14.84 0.80
C GLY A 14 2.74 -14.31 -0.06
N ASN A 15 2.57 -14.45 -1.35
CA ASN A 15 3.54 -14.10 -2.37
C ASN A 15 3.02 -12.90 -3.18
N TRP A 16 3.78 -11.82 -3.21
CA TRP A 16 3.42 -10.58 -3.88
C TRP A 16 4.38 -10.26 -5.05
N GLN A 17 4.92 -11.28 -5.71
CA GLN A 17 5.89 -11.12 -6.79
C GLN A 17 5.35 -10.37 -8.01
N ALA A 18 4.04 -10.30 -8.15
CA ALA A 18 3.42 -9.54 -9.23
C ALA A 18 3.21 -8.06 -8.88
N TYR A 19 3.51 -7.65 -7.66
CA TYR A 19 3.19 -6.31 -7.16
C TYR A 19 4.42 -5.50 -6.82
N SER A 20 4.28 -4.18 -6.91
CA SER A 20 5.32 -3.21 -6.56
C SER A 20 4.83 -2.24 -5.50
N ILE A 21 5.71 -1.88 -4.58
CA ILE A 21 5.39 -1.02 -3.43
C ILE A 21 6.38 0.14 -3.37
N LEU A 22 5.86 1.34 -3.15
CA LEU A 22 6.66 2.54 -2.91
C LEU A 22 6.54 2.92 -1.43
N ILE A 23 7.68 3.07 -0.77
CA ILE A 23 7.77 3.50 0.64
C ILE A 23 8.14 4.97 0.66
N VAL A 24 7.29 5.81 1.27
CA VAL A 24 7.52 7.24 1.38
C VAL A 24 7.58 7.62 2.86
N ASP A 25 8.78 7.85 3.36
CA ASP A 25 9.05 8.18 4.76
C ASP A 25 10.36 8.95 4.82
N ASP A 26 10.42 10.02 5.59
CA ASP A 26 11.62 10.85 5.69
C ASP A 26 12.72 10.23 6.56
N GLU A 27 12.39 9.21 7.37
CA GLU A 27 13.38 8.52 8.20
C GLU A 27 14.02 7.37 7.45
N ALA A 28 15.35 7.45 7.27
CA ALA A 28 16.11 6.41 6.58
C ALA A 28 15.99 5.05 7.25
N GLY A 29 15.96 5.02 8.58
CA GLY A 29 15.81 3.77 9.34
C GLY A 29 14.48 3.08 9.08
N MET A 30 13.40 3.84 8.99
CA MET A 30 12.08 3.30 8.69
C MET A 30 12.04 2.78 7.25
N ARG A 31 12.58 3.51 6.30
CA ARG A 31 12.66 3.04 4.92
C ARG A 31 13.42 1.72 4.81
N SER A 32 14.58 1.63 5.46
CA SER A 32 15.39 0.40 5.46
C SER A 32 14.65 -0.77 6.11
N PHE A 33 13.97 -0.52 7.22
CA PHE A 33 13.18 -1.55 7.90
C PHE A 33 12.09 -2.12 7.00
N LEU A 34 11.31 -1.24 6.38
CA LEU A 34 10.22 -1.66 5.50
C LEU A 34 10.75 -2.31 4.22
N GLU A 35 11.80 -1.75 3.63
CA GLU A 35 12.40 -2.33 2.43
C GLU A 35 12.88 -3.77 2.67
N ARG A 36 13.54 -4.00 3.80
CA ARG A 36 14.00 -5.34 4.17
C ARG A 36 12.87 -6.34 4.32
N ALA A 37 11.74 -5.89 4.88
CA ALA A 37 10.57 -6.76 5.06
C ALA A 37 9.87 -7.05 3.73
N LEU A 38 9.86 -6.11 2.81
CA LEU A 38 9.05 -6.20 1.59
C LEU A 38 9.79 -6.69 0.36
N LYS A 39 11.07 -6.39 0.25
CA LYS A 39 11.87 -6.71 -0.94
C LYS A 39 11.85 -8.19 -1.32
N PRO A 40 11.93 -9.14 -0.38
CA PRO A 40 11.84 -10.56 -0.74
C PRO A 40 10.47 -11.00 -1.24
N ARG A 41 9.42 -10.20 -1.02
CA ARG A 41 8.04 -10.58 -1.31
C ARG A 41 7.48 -9.99 -2.59
N CYS A 42 8.05 -8.86 -3.05
CA CYS A 42 7.49 -8.04 -4.11
C CYS A 42 8.39 -8.04 -5.36
N SER A 43 7.82 -7.68 -6.50
CA SER A 43 8.60 -7.53 -7.74
C SER A 43 9.53 -6.33 -7.68
N ARG A 44 9.10 -5.26 -7.00
CA ARG A 44 9.87 -4.02 -6.87
C ARG A 44 9.47 -3.30 -5.60
N VAL A 45 10.46 -2.77 -4.90
CA VAL A 45 10.24 -1.90 -3.75
C VAL A 45 11.05 -0.63 -3.97
N GLY A 46 10.38 0.51 -4.06
CA GLY A 46 11.01 1.82 -4.15
C GLY A 46 10.96 2.53 -2.81
N CYS A 47 11.90 3.43 -2.58
CA CYS A 47 11.96 4.24 -1.37
C CYS A 47 12.12 5.71 -1.75
N ALA A 48 11.40 6.58 -1.05
CA ALA A 48 11.51 8.03 -1.22
C ALA A 48 11.44 8.71 0.14
N GLY A 49 12.25 9.75 0.32
CA GLY A 49 12.30 10.51 1.57
C GLY A 49 11.38 11.72 1.59
N SER A 50 10.68 12.00 0.49
CA SER A 50 9.79 13.16 0.35
C SER A 50 8.76 12.88 -0.74
N VAL A 51 7.72 13.71 -0.77
CA VAL A 51 6.70 13.64 -1.83
C VAL A 51 7.32 13.94 -3.19
N GLU A 52 8.27 14.88 -3.25
CA GLU A 52 8.95 15.23 -4.49
C GLU A 52 9.74 14.05 -5.07
N ALA A 53 10.50 13.36 -4.22
CA ALA A 53 11.24 12.18 -4.64
C ALA A 53 10.30 11.04 -5.07
N ALA A 54 9.18 10.86 -4.36
CA ALA A 54 8.17 9.86 -4.70
C ALA A 54 7.52 10.16 -6.05
N THR A 55 7.22 11.41 -6.32
CA THR A 55 6.63 11.86 -7.58
C THR A 55 7.55 11.56 -8.75
N GLU A 56 8.85 11.80 -8.59
CA GLU A 56 9.85 11.48 -9.62
C GLU A 56 9.87 9.99 -9.93
N GLN A 57 9.82 9.14 -8.91
CA GLN A 57 9.79 7.69 -9.14
C GLN A 57 8.51 7.25 -9.83
N MET A 58 7.38 7.80 -9.45
CA MET A 58 6.09 7.46 -10.06
C MET A 58 5.95 7.94 -11.50
N ALA A 59 6.70 8.95 -11.90
CA ALA A 59 6.76 9.37 -13.29
C ALA A 59 7.44 8.34 -14.20
N LYS A 60 8.29 7.49 -13.63
CA LYS A 60 9.09 6.51 -14.37
C LYS A 60 8.60 5.09 -14.19
N LEU A 61 8.01 4.76 -13.04
CA LEU A 61 7.67 3.40 -12.64
C LEU A 61 6.26 3.37 -12.07
N HIS A 62 5.56 2.29 -12.35
CA HIS A 62 4.26 2.03 -11.74
C HIS A 62 4.44 1.37 -10.37
N PHE A 63 3.63 1.78 -9.41
CA PHE A 63 3.55 1.14 -8.10
C PHE A 63 2.10 0.78 -7.78
N ASP A 64 1.89 -0.43 -7.32
CA ASP A 64 0.56 -0.93 -6.98
C ASP A 64 0.07 -0.46 -5.62
N LEU A 65 1.00 -0.13 -4.73
CA LEU A 65 0.69 0.30 -3.38
C LEU A 65 1.74 1.30 -2.90
N ILE A 66 1.30 2.28 -2.14
CA ILE A 66 2.18 3.28 -1.52
C ILE A 66 2.02 3.18 0.00
N ILE A 67 3.14 3.04 0.71
CA ILE A 67 3.17 3.20 2.17
C ILE A 67 3.61 4.63 2.42
N LEU A 68 2.76 5.44 3.03
CA LEU A 68 2.94 6.88 3.10
C LEU A 68 2.88 7.39 4.53
N ASP A 69 4.00 7.95 5.00
CA ASP A 69 4.02 8.68 6.27
C ASP A 69 3.31 10.01 6.08
N ILE A 70 2.35 10.32 6.95
CA ILE A 70 1.61 11.59 6.85
C ILE A 70 2.39 12.77 7.42
N SER A 71 3.42 12.52 8.20
CA SER A 71 4.21 13.57 8.87
C SER A 71 5.46 13.95 8.09
N LEU A 72 5.38 14.03 6.77
CA LEU A 72 6.52 14.37 5.93
C LEU A 72 6.83 15.86 6.00
N PRO A 73 8.13 16.25 5.94
CA PRO A 73 8.50 17.65 5.80
C PRO A 73 8.14 18.17 4.41
N GLY A 74 7.86 19.47 4.32
CA GLY A 74 7.43 20.09 3.08
C GLY A 74 5.99 19.76 2.75
N LYS A 75 5.73 19.21 1.56
CA LYS A 75 4.38 18.80 1.18
C LYS A 75 3.94 17.61 2.02
N SER A 76 2.79 17.74 2.67
CA SER A 76 2.29 16.71 3.56
C SER A 76 1.82 15.47 2.80
N GLY A 77 1.89 14.30 3.45
CA GLY A 77 1.39 13.06 2.88
C GLY A 77 -0.10 13.12 2.59
N ILE A 78 -0.86 13.82 3.42
CA ILE A 78 -2.32 13.95 3.24
C ILE A 78 -2.66 14.77 1.99
N GLU A 79 -1.98 15.88 1.77
CA GLU A 79 -2.17 16.67 0.55
C GLU A 79 -1.86 15.85 -0.69
N TRP A 80 -0.78 15.10 -0.64
CA TRP A 80 -0.39 14.24 -1.75
C TRP A 80 -1.38 13.12 -2.01
N LEU A 81 -1.93 12.52 -0.95
CA LEU A 81 -2.98 11.52 -1.06
C LEU A 81 -4.16 12.06 -1.89
N TYR A 82 -4.63 13.25 -1.55
CA TYR A 82 -5.77 13.84 -2.25
C TYR A 82 -5.42 14.17 -3.71
N GLU A 83 -4.22 14.64 -3.95
CA GLU A 83 -3.75 14.90 -5.32
C GLU A 83 -3.65 13.62 -6.15
N LEU A 84 -3.13 12.55 -5.56
CA LEU A 84 -3.06 11.25 -6.23
C LEU A 84 -4.43 10.74 -6.62
N ARG A 85 -5.40 10.83 -5.72
CA ARG A 85 -6.77 10.38 -6.01
C ARG A 85 -7.44 11.28 -7.05
N ALA A 86 -7.27 12.57 -6.95
CA ALA A 86 -7.80 13.52 -7.95
C ALA A 86 -7.19 13.29 -9.34
N GLY A 87 -5.93 12.89 -9.38
CA GLY A 87 -5.22 12.58 -10.62
C GLY A 87 -5.48 11.18 -11.18
N GLY A 88 -6.30 10.37 -10.51
CA GLY A 88 -6.70 9.06 -11.02
C GLY A 88 -5.84 7.88 -10.59
N TYR A 89 -4.92 8.09 -9.63
CA TYR A 89 -4.15 6.95 -9.11
C TYR A 89 -5.09 5.97 -8.43
N SER A 90 -5.10 4.72 -8.91
CA SER A 90 -6.02 3.68 -8.43
C SER A 90 -5.38 2.65 -7.52
N GLY A 91 -4.06 2.74 -7.29
CA GLY A 91 -3.36 1.84 -6.38
C GLY A 91 -3.75 2.08 -4.93
N ASP A 92 -3.34 1.17 -4.06
CA ASP A 92 -3.63 1.30 -2.64
C ASP A 92 -2.68 2.27 -1.96
N ILE A 93 -3.17 3.00 -0.97
CA ILE A 93 -2.38 3.91 -0.14
C ILE A 93 -2.60 3.54 1.32
N VAL A 94 -1.54 3.06 1.96
CA VAL A 94 -1.54 2.72 3.39
C VAL A 94 -0.80 3.82 4.12
N LEU A 95 -1.50 4.53 5.00
CA LEU A 95 -0.91 5.62 5.78
C LEU A 95 -0.21 5.08 7.01
N VAL A 96 0.91 5.69 7.36
CA VAL A 96 1.60 5.43 8.61
C VAL A 96 1.58 6.73 9.41
N THR A 97 1.12 6.67 10.66
CA THR A 97 0.83 7.87 11.44
C THR A 97 1.07 7.67 12.92
N ALA A 98 1.37 8.75 13.64
CA ALA A 98 1.41 8.74 15.09
C ALA A 98 -0.01 8.81 15.67
N PHE A 99 -0.18 8.34 16.90
CA PHE A 99 -1.47 8.38 17.59
C PHE A 99 -2.07 9.79 17.65
N ALA A 100 -1.23 10.81 17.78
CA ALA A 100 -1.68 12.20 17.83
C ALA A 100 -2.42 12.65 16.56
N ASP A 101 -2.19 11.97 15.44
CA ASP A 101 -2.75 12.33 14.13
C ASP A 101 -3.87 11.37 13.70
N ILE A 102 -4.45 10.62 14.63
CA ILE A 102 -5.42 9.58 14.29
C ILE A 102 -6.68 10.14 13.62
N GLU A 103 -7.14 11.32 14.02
CA GLU A 103 -8.32 11.94 13.40
C GLU A 103 -8.05 12.28 11.94
N THR A 104 -6.85 12.78 11.65
CA THR A 104 -6.42 13.08 10.29
C THR A 104 -6.41 11.79 9.44
N ALA A 105 -5.89 10.70 10.01
CA ALA A 105 -5.85 9.41 9.33
C ALA A 105 -7.25 8.87 9.05
N ILE A 106 -8.18 8.99 10.01
CA ILE A 106 -9.56 8.56 9.83
C ILE A 106 -10.24 9.35 8.71
N ASN A 107 -10.03 10.66 8.67
CA ASN A 107 -10.57 11.50 7.59
C ASN A 107 -9.95 11.13 6.24
N ALA A 108 -8.68 10.76 6.22
CA ALA A 108 -8.00 10.35 5.00
C ALA A 108 -8.57 9.05 4.42
N LEU A 109 -9.08 8.14 5.26
CA LEU A 109 -9.77 6.95 4.77
C LEU A 109 -10.99 7.33 3.93
N ARG A 110 -11.72 8.35 4.34
CA ARG A 110 -12.85 8.89 3.57
C ARG A 110 -12.40 9.55 2.28
N GLY A 111 -11.20 10.13 2.29
CA GLY A 111 -10.61 10.80 1.13
C GLY A 111 -9.90 9.87 0.16
N GLY A 112 -9.83 8.57 0.46
CA GLY A 112 -9.29 7.60 -0.49
C GLY A 112 -8.10 6.78 -0.02
N ALA A 113 -7.65 6.91 1.24
CA ALA A 113 -6.65 6.00 1.78
C ALA A 113 -7.25 4.60 1.94
N SER A 114 -6.46 3.59 1.68
CA SER A 114 -6.92 2.19 1.79
C SER A 114 -6.92 1.69 3.23
N ASP A 115 -5.96 2.16 4.02
CA ASP A 115 -5.80 1.76 5.43
C ASP A 115 -4.85 2.72 6.12
N PHE A 116 -4.76 2.63 7.44
CA PHE A 116 -3.72 3.32 8.19
C PHE A 116 -3.17 2.44 9.30
N ILE A 117 -1.92 2.70 9.70
CA ILE A 117 -1.22 1.97 10.75
C ILE A 117 -0.58 2.98 11.70
N LEU A 118 -0.76 2.75 12.99
CA LEU A 118 -0.21 3.64 14.02
C LEU A 118 1.24 3.25 14.36
N LYS A 119 2.10 4.25 14.47
CA LYS A 119 3.46 4.09 15.01
C LYS A 119 3.41 4.06 16.54
N PRO A 120 4.23 3.24 17.21
CA PRO A 120 5.08 2.19 16.66
C PRO A 120 4.27 0.96 16.23
N PHE A 121 4.72 0.28 15.19
CA PHE A 121 4.02 -0.92 14.70
C PHE A 121 5.00 -2.09 14.58
N ARG A 122 4.43 -3.30 14.57
CA ARG A 122 5.19 -4.51 14.28
C ARG A 122 5.10 -4.79 12.78
N VAL A 123 6.09 -5.51 12.27
CA VAL A 123 6.14 -5.86 10.86
C VAL A 123 4.89 -6.62 10.40
N ASP A 124 4.34 -7.49 11.25
CA ASP A 124 3.14 -8.25 10.90
C ASP A 124 1.91 -7.36 10.69
N GLN A 125 1.84 -6.23 11.37
CA GLN A 125 0.74 -5.28 11.20
C GLN A 125 0.75 -4.66 9.81
N ILE A 126 1.91 -4.21 9.34
CA ILE A 126 2.02 -3.64 7.99
C ILE A 126 1.82 -4.71 6.92
N LEU A 127 2.37 -5.91 7.12
CA LEU A 127 2.21 -7.01 6.17
C LEU A 127 0.75 -7.44 6.06
N ASN A 128 0.01 -7.48 7.16
CA ASN A 128 -1.43 -7.77 7.14
C ASN A 128 -2.23 -6.73 6.37
N SER A 129 -1.90 -5.46 6.56
CA SER A 129 -2.56 -4.37 5.82
C SER A 129 -2.34 -4.51 4.32
N ILE A 130 -1.11 -4.75 3.91
CA ILE A 130 -0.74 -4.93 2.50
C ILE A 130 -1.46 -6.15 1.92
N LYS A 131 -1.49 -7.25 2.65
CA LYS A 131 -2.20 -8.46 2.24
C LYS A 131 -3.67 -8.18 1.96
N ARG A 132 -4.34 -7.48 2.86
CA ARG A 132 -5.76 -7.12 2.68
C ARG A 132 -5.96 -6.25 1.44
N CYS A 133 -5.07 -5.29 1.21
CA CYS A 133 -5.15 -4.43 0.03
C CYS A 133 -5.04 -5.24 -1.27
N PHE A 134 -4.05 -6.12 -1.35
CA PHE A 134 -3.83 -6.92 -2.56
C PHE A 134 -4.94 -7.95 -2.79
N GLU A 135 -5.48 -8.53 -1.73
CA GLU A 135 -6.61 -9.45 -1.84
C GLU A 135 -7.86 -8.74 -2.36
N ARG A 136 -8.15 -7.54 -1.86
CA ARG A 136 -9.28 -6.74 -2.35
C ARG A 136 -9.12 -6.40 -3.82
N ALA A 137 -7.93 -6.00 -4.23
CA ALA A 137 -7.65 -5.66 -5.62
C ALA A 137 -7.83 -6.87 -6.54
N ARG A 138 -7.35 -8.05 -6.10
CA ARG A 138 -7.50 -9.29 -6.83
C ARG A 138 -8.98 -9.69 -6.97
N LEU A 139 -9.72 -9.65 -5.88
CA LEU A 139 -11.14 -10.00 -5.88
C LEU A 139 -11.97 -9.04 -6.74
N ALA A 140 -11.67 -7.77 -6.72
CA ALA A 140 -12.34 -6.79 -7.56
C ALA A 140 -12.10 -7.08 -9.04
N ARG A 141 -10.89 -7.47 -9.42
CA ARG A 141 -10.53 -7.85 -10.78
C ARG A 141 -11.27 -9.12 -11.24
N GLU A 142 -11.26 -10.14 -10.39
CA GLU A 142 -11.97 -11.41 -10.69
C GLU A 142 -13.47 -11.18 -10.87
N ASN A 143 -14.06 -10.36 -10.01
CA ASN A 143 -15.47 -10.03 -10.09
C ASN A 143 -15.79 -9.29 -11.40
N TYR A 144 -14.96 -8.36 -11.80
CA TYR A 144 -15.11 -7.63 -13.06
C TYR A 144 -15.04 -8.58 -14.27
N VAL A 145 -14.08 -9.49 -14.29
CA VAL A 145 -13.93 -10.48 -15.37
C VAL A 145 -15.15 -11.39 -15.46
N LEU A 146 -15.60 -11.92 -14.32
CA LEU A 146 -16.78 -12.79 -14.30
C LEU A 146 -18.03 -12.08 -14.79
N ARG A 147 -18.22 -10.83 -14.41
CA ARG A 147 -19.37 -10.05 -14.90
C ARG A 147 -19.33 -9.85 -16.40
N ARG A 148 -18.15 -9.61 -16.95
CA ARG A 148 -17.97 -9.46 -18.39
C ARG A 148 -18.27 -10.78 -19.12
N GLU A 149 -17.79 -11.90 -18.63
CA GLU A 149 -18.06 -13.21 -19.20
C GLU A 149 -19.55 -13.52 -19.20
N LEU A 150 -20.25 -13.23 -18.10
CA LEU A 150 -21.70 -13.42 -18.03
C LEU A 150 -22.44 -12.54 -19.03
N ALA A 151 -22.02 -11.31 -19.21
CA ALA A 151 -22.60 -10.40 -20.17
C ALA A 151 -22.41 -10.90 -21.61
N GLU A 152 -21.23 -11.45 -21.94
CA GLU A 152 -20.94 -12.03 -23.27
C GLU A 152 -21.77 -13.25 -23.54
N LEU A 153 -22.14 -14.03 -22.52
CA LEU A 153 -23.03 -15.17 -22.64
C LEU A 153 -24.52 -14.79 -22.72
N GLY A 154 -24.84 -13.50 -22.63
CA GLY A 154 -26.22 -13.04 -22.66
C GLY A 154 -26.96 -13.20 -21.34
N ALA A 155 -26.28 -13.53 -20.25
CA ALA A 155 -26.90 -13.65 -18.92
C ALA A 155 -27.17 -12.26 -18.33
N GLU A 156 -28.32 -12.10 -17.66
CA GLU A 156 -28.61 -10.88 -16.93
C GLU A 156 -27.80 -10.88 -15.64
N VAL A 157 -27.15 -9.74 -15.36
CA VAL A 157 -26.36 -9.55 -14.14
C VAL A 157 -26.94 -8.35 -13.43
N ASP A 158 -27.71 -8.60 -12.39
CA ASP A 158 -28.31 -7.57 -11.55
C ASP A 158 -27.54 -7.38 -10.25
#